data_261840f0d1c48ddaaafcdac4e8b29441
#
_entry.id   261840f0d1c48ddaaafcdac4e8b29441
#
_cell.length_a   1.000
_cell.length_b   1.000
_cell.length_c   1.000
_cell.angle_alpha   90.00
_cell.angle_beta   90.00
_cell.angle_gamma   90.00
#
_symmetry.space_group_name_H-M   'P 1'
#
loop_
_entity.id
_entity.type
_entity.pdbx_description
1 polymer ?
#
loop_
_entity_poly.entity_id
_entity_poly.type
_entity_poly.pdbx_seq_one_letter_code
_entity_poly.pdbx_strand_id
1 'polypeptide(L)'
;YRLPPDVLDDELNRVAAMGVRVTCDHRVDDLAAEREAGQFDAVFVAIGAHLAKRVAIPGRDAGTMTDALSFLRGVASGDKPVIGR
;
A
#
# COMPACT_ATOMS: atom_id res chain seq x y z
N TYR A 1 3.49 11.96 13.29
CA TYR A 1 4.64 11.30 12.65
C TYR A 1 4.35 10.90 11.19
N ARG A 2 3.13 11.08 10.76
CA ARG A 2 2.72 10.85 9.38
C ARG A 2 2.88 12.11 8.55
N LEU A 3 3.20 11.91 7.27
CA LEU A 3 3.13 13.00 6.29
C LEU A 3 1.66 13.49 6.22
N PRO A 4 1.42 14.79 6.37
CA PRO A 4 0.06 15.34 6.22
C PRO A 4 -0.48 15.05 4.81
N PRO A 5 -1.78 14.72 4.67
CA PRO A 5 -2.37 14.38 3.38
C PRO A 5 -2.23 15.48 2.32
N ASP A 6 -2.36 16.74 2.71
CA ASP A 6 -2.19 17.91 1.83
C ASP A 6 -0.79 18.00 1.22
N VAL A 7 0.25 17.70 2.00
CA VAL A 7 1.63 17.66 1.49
C VAL A 7 1.81 16.52 0.49
N LEU A 8 1.21 15.35 0.75
CA LEU A 8 1.24 14.23 -0.17
C LEU A 8 0.50 14.56 -1.47
N ASP A 9 -0.66 15.18 -1.38
CA ASP A 9 -1.47 15.58 -2.53
C ASP A 9 -0.73 16.59 -3.41
N ASP A 10 -0.05 17.55 -2.81
CA ASP A 10 0.77 18.52 -3.52
C ASP A 10 1.92 17.86 -4.29
N GLU A 11 2.61 16.88 -3.69
CA GLU A 11 3.67 16.13 -4.36
C GLU A 11 3.12 15.28 -5.51
N LEU A 12 2.00 14.61 -5.31
CA LEU A 12 1.33 13.83 -6.36
C LEU A 12 0.89 14.72 -7.54
N ASN A 13 0.35 15.91 -7.25
CA ASN A 13 -0.04 16.87 -8.27
C ASN A 13 1.18 17.38 -9.08
N ARG A 14 2.33 17.59 -8.45
CA ARG A 14 3.58 17.93 -9.15
C ARG A 14 4.01 16.83 -10.10
N VAL A 15 3.97 15.56 -9.64
CA VAL A 15 4.30 14.41 -10.47
C VAL A 15 3.35 14.29 -11.65
N ALA A 16 2.05 14.44 -11.43
CA ALA A 16 1.04 14.41 -12.49
C ALA A 16 1.24 15.55 -13.51
N ALA A 17 1.61 16.74 -13.06
CA ALA A 17 1.91 17.89 -13.91
C ALA A 17 3.11 17.68 -14.85
N MET A 18 4.01 16.75 -14.53
CA MET A 18 5.11 16.33 -15.42
C MET A 18 4.66 15.39 -16.55
N GLY A 19 3.38 15.08 -16.66
CA GLY A 19 2.82 14.19 -17.69
C GLY A 19 2.76 12.73 -17.27
N VAL A 20 2.96 12.41 -16.02
CA VAL A 20 2.81 11.04 -15.48
C VAL A 20 1.33 10.70 -15.41
N ARG A 21 0.94 9.58 -16.01
CA ARG A 21 -0.42 9.05 -15.90
C ARG A 21 -0.51 8.12 -14.70
N VAL A 22 -1.39 8.43 -13.77
CA VAL A 22 -1.70 7.60 -12.60
C VAL A 22 -2.99 6.85 -12.87
N THR A 23 -2.98 5.53 -12.71
CA THR A 23 -4.15 4.67 -12.82
C THR A 23 -4.35 3.97 -11.48
N CYS A 24 -5.46 4.27 -10.82
CA CYS A 24 -5.86 3.61 -9.57
C CYS A 24 -6.77 2.42 -9.87
N ASP A 25 -6.97 1.57 -8.85
CA ASP A 25 -7.85 0.38 -8.92
C ASP A 25 -7.51 -0.59 -10.07
N HIS A 26 -6.26 -0.55 -10.50
CA HIS A 26 -5.73 -1.43 -11.54
C HIS A 26 -4.77 -2.45 -10.92
N ARG A 27 -5.22 -3.69 -10.86
CA ARG A 27 -4.41 -4.79 -10.35
C ARG A 27 -3.57 -5.39 -11.46
N VAL A 28 -2.28 -5.51 -11.23
CA VAL A 28 -1.32 -6.13 -12.15
C VAL A 28 -0.96 -7.51 -11.60
N ASP A 29 -1.39 -8.56 -12.26
CA ASP A 29 -1.08 -9.95 -11.89
C ASP A 29 0.09 -10.51 -12.71
N ASP A 30 0.34 -10.00 -13.91
CA ASP A 30 1.44 -10.38 -14.78
C ASP A 30 2.13 -9.14 -15.38
N LEU A 31 3.34 -8.88 -14.92
CA LEU A 31 4.14 -7.73 -15.36
C LEU A 31 4.56 -7.80 -16.83
N ALA A 32 4.79 -9.01 -17.35
CA ALA A 32 5.20 -9.18 -18.76
C ALA A 32 4.02 -8.86 -19.69
N ALA A 33 2.84 -9.41 -19.38
CA ALA A 33 1.63 -9.13 -20.13
C ALA A 33 1.25 -7.64 -20.07
N GLU A 34 1.37 -7.01 -18.90
CA GLU A 34 1.08 -5.58 -18.74
C GLU A 34 2.04 -4.70 -19.53
N ARG A 35 3.33 -5.03 -19.53
CA ARG A 35 4.33 -4.34 -20.33
C ARG A 35 4.01 -4.39 -21.82
N GLU A 36 3.67 -5.58 -22.32
CA GLU A 36 3.34 -5.79 -23.74
C GLU A 36 2.06 -5.05 -24.13
N ALA A 37 1.00 -5.17 -23.32
CA ALA A 37 -0.29 -4.51 -23.57
C ALA A 37 -0.16 -2.99 -23.56
N GLY A 38 0.64 -2.44 -22.65
CA GLY A 38 0.91 -1.01 -22.54
C GLY A 38 2.00 -0.50 -23.49
N GLN A 39 2.66 -1.37 -24.23
CA GLN A 39 3.80 -1.03 -25.09
C GLN A 39 4.90 -0.25 -24.34
N PHE A 40 5.17 -0.62 -23.08
CA PHE A 40 6.16 0.05 -22.26
C PHE A 40 7.57 -0.46 -22.56
N ASP A 41 8.52 0.46 -22.70
CA ASP A 41 9.95 0.13 -22.90
C ASP A 41 10.56 -0.54 -21.68
N ALA A 42 10.13 -0.11 -20.48
CA ALA A 42 10.60 -0.64 -19.20
C ALA A 42 9.49 -0.63 -18.14
N VAL A 43 9.65 -1.47 -17.12
CA VAL A 43 8.78 -1.51 -15.95
C VAL A 43 9.62 -1.33 -14.68
N PHE A 44 9.23 -0.39 -13.84
CA PHE A 44 9.85 -0.19 -12.53
C PHE A 44 8.90 -0.67 -11.43
N VAL A 45 9.33 -1.64 -10.63
CA VAL A 45 8.51 -2.22 -9.56
C VAL A 45 8.83 -1.54 -8.25
N ALA A 46 7.87 -0.77 -7.72
CA ALA A 46 8.01 0.01 -6.49
C ALA A 46 6.81 -0.21 -5.54
N ILE A 47 6.42 -1.46 -5.35
CA ILE A 47 5.21 -1.84 -4.60
C ILE A 47 5.35 -1.76 -3.07
N GLY A 48 6.56 -1.57 -2.56
CA GLY A 48 6.83 -1.52 -1.12
C GLY A 48 6.67 -2.87 -0.41
N ALA A 49 6.75 -2.86 0.92
CA ALA A 49 6.60 -4.02 1.78
C ALA A 49 5.16 -4.11 2.31
N HIS A 50 4.40 -5.09 1.84
CA HIS A 50 2.98 -5.26 2.21
C HIS A 50 2.72 -6.45 3.14
N LEU A 51 3.71 -7.32 3.33
CA LEU A 51 3.59 -8.49 4.18
C LEU A 51 4.32 -8.29 5.50
N ALA A 52 3.60 -8.44 6.61
CA ALA A 52 4.21 -8.43 7.93
C ALA A 52 5.04 -9.69 8.16
N LYS A 53 6.23 -9.51 8.75
CA LYS A 53 7.03 -10.65 9.21
C LYS A 53 6.31 -11.31 10.39
N ARG A 54 6.01 -12.58 10.25
CA ARG A 54 5.37 -13.36 11.31
C ARG A 54 6.41 -13.90 12.28
N VAL A 55 6.22 -13.62 13.57
CA VAL A 55 7.04 -14.15 14.65
C VAL A 55 6.22 -15.19 15.41
N ALA A 56 6.84 -16.33 15.74
CA ALA A 56 6.23 -17.32 16.61
C ALA A 56 6.31 -16.86 18.06
N ILE A 57 5.18 -16.47 18.62
CA ILE A 57 5.06 -16.07 20.04
C ILE A 57 3.95 -16.89 20.71
N PRO A 58 4.08 -17.26 21.99
CA PRO A 58 3.02 -17.92 22.74
C PRO A 58 1.74 -17.06 22.75
N GLY A 59 0.58 -17.71 22.65
CA GLY A 59 -0.71 -17.00 22.68
C GLY A 59 -1.16 -16.39 21.35
N ARG A 60 -0.46 -16.66 20.25
CA ARG A 60 -0.80 -16.15 18.93
C ARG A 60 -2.21 -16.55 18.46
N ASP A 61 -2.71 -17.68 18.93
CA ASP A 61 -4.03 -18.23 18.57
C ASP A 61 -5.16 -17.67 19.43
N ALA A 62 -4.89 -16.66 20.24
CA ALA A 62 -5.88 -16.01 21.12
C ALA A 62 -6.97 -15.20 20.38
N GLY A 63 -7.04 -15.27 19.06
CA GLY A 63 -8.11 -14.73 18.23
C GLY A 63 -8.15 -13.21 18.07
N THR A 64 -7.33 -12.47 18.84
CA THR A 64 -7.33 -11.00 18.88
C THR A 64 -6.01 -10.36 18.41
N MET A 65 -5.08 -11.17 17.89
CA MET A 65 -3.79 -10.67 17.42
C MET A 65 -3.88 -10.15 15.99
N THR A 66 -3.61 -8.89 15.81
CA THR A 66 -3.45 -8.23 14.52
C THR A 66 -2.00 -7.81 14.32
N ASP A 67 -1.46 -7.98 13.14
CA ASP A 67 -0.14 -7.46 12.84
C ASP A 67 -0.16 -5.92 12.65
N ALA A 68 0.95 -5.28 12.97
CA ALA A 68 1.05 -3.83 12.95
C ALA A 68 0.82 -3.20 11.57
N LEU A 69 1.21 -3.87 10.48
CA LEU A 69 1.00 -3.35 9.13
C LEU A 69 -0.48 -3.36 8.75
N SER A 70 -1.18 -4.45 9.04
CA SER A 70 -2.63 -4.56 8.82
C SER A 70 -3.40 -3.55 9.67
N PHE A 71 -3.02 -3.40 10.94
CA PHE A 71 -3.61 -2.41 11.83
C PHE A 71 -3.43 -0.98 11.31
N LEU A 72 -2.20 -0.59 10.99
CA LEU A 72 -1.90 0.76 10.51
C LEU A 72 -2.53 1.06 9.16
N ARG A 73 -2.62 0.06 8.29
CA ARG A 73 -3.32 0.19 7.00
C ARG A 73 -4.81 0.43 7.21
N GLY A 74 -5.48 -0.36 8.06
CA GLY A 74 -6.88 -0.16 8.38
C GLY A 74 -7.14 1.24 8.90
N VAL A 75 -6.35 1.71 9.87
CA VAL A 75 -6.47 3.08 10.39
C VAL A 75 -6.29 4.13 9.29
N ALA A 76 -5.33 3.91 8.37
CA ALA A 76 -5.11 4.83 7.24
C ALA A 76 -6.27 4.86 6.25
N SER A 77 -6.96 3.72 6.09
CA SER A 77 -8.14 3.59 5.21
C SER A 77 -9.44 4.06 5.89
N GLY A 78 -9.37 4.56 7.12
CA GLY A 78 -10.53 5.05 7.87
C GLY A 78 -11.22 4.01 8.75
N ASP A 79 -10.68 2.80 8.83
CA ASP A 79 -11.17 1.78 9.77
C ASP A 79 -10.99 2.25 11.21
N LYS A 80 -11.95 1.91 12.05
CA LYS A 80 -11.87 2.18 13.50
C LYS A 80 -11.72 0.85 14.24
N PRO A 81 -10.50 0.29 14.30
CA PRO A 81 -10.31 -0.99 14.98
C PRO A 81 -10.66 -0.86 16.44
N VAL A 82 -11.39 -1.85 16.97
CA VAL A 82 -11.69 -1.93 18.40
C VAL A 82 -10.42 -2.32 19.12
N ILE A 83 -9.90 -1.41 19.93
CA ILE A 83 -8.75 -1.66 20.79
C ILE A 83 -9.31 -2.08 22.15
N GLY A 84 -8.92 -3.26 22.64
CA GLY A 84 -9.27 -3.73 23.96
C GLY A 84 -8.72 -2.79 25.06
N ARG A 85 -9.39 -2.82 26.22
CA ARG A 85 -8.92 -2.11 27.41
C ARG A 85 -7.84 -2.91 28.13
#